data_c324edaac1880fe6236a629ee9e5c350
#
_entry.id   c324edaac1880fe6236a629ee9e5c350
#
_cell.length_a   1.000
_cell.length_b   1.000
_cell.length_c   1.000
_cell.angle_alpha   90.00
_cell.angle_beta   90.00
_cell.angle_gamma   90.00
#
_symmetry.space_group_name_H-M   'P 1'
#
loop_
_entity.id
_entity.type
_entity.pdbx_description
1 polymer ?
#
loop_
_entity_poly.entity_id
_entity_poly.type
_entity_poly.pdbx_seq_one_letter_code
_entity_poly.pdbx_strand_id
1 'polypeptide(L)'
;MFLHLKNILTPKEINTARSLLGNDAAWIDGRSSAGGQALAQKRNEQLAQDSPASQQLRTLVLAALQRDPLFFSAALPHKIFNPLFNRYSGATNTYGDHVDGAVLHSKTPDQWVRSDISCTLFLAAPDEYEGG
;
A
#
# COMPACT_ATOMS: atom_id res chain seq x y z
N MET A 1 -9.79 -16.98 2.06
CA MET A 1 -8.80 -17.53 1.08
C MET A 1 -7.62 -16.57 1.04
N PHE A 2 -6.42 -17.08 1.15
CA PHE A 2 -5.17 -16.31 1.04
C PHE A 2 -4.45 -16.75 -0.24
N LEU A 3 -3.96 -15.79 -1.03
CA LEU A 3 -3.23 -16.05 -2.27
C LEU A 3 -1.93 -15.23 -2.28
N HIS A 4 -0.80 -15.91 -2.47
CA HIS A 4 0.50 -15.28 -2.61
C HIS A 4 0.88 -15.18 -4.10
N LEU A 5 0.96 -13.97 -4.61
CA LEU A 5 1.39 -13.68 -5.98
C LEU A 5 2.86 -13.23 -5.98
N LYS A 6 3.71 -13.95 -6.72
CA LYS A 6 5.14 -13.66 -6.80
C LYS A 6 5.46 -12.77 -8.00
N ASN A 7 6.49 -11.93 -7.86
CA ASN A 7 7.07 -11.17 -8.98
C ASN A 7 6.09 -10.22 -9.70
N ILE A 8 5.16 -9.61 -8.95
CA ILE A 8 4.25 -8.59 -9.50
C ILE A 8 5.06 -7.42 -10.07
N LEU A 9 6.07 -6.94 -9.34
CA LEU A 9 7.02 -5.95 -9.83
C LEU A 9 8.30 -6.64 -10.31
N THR A 10 8.87 -6.11 -11.38
CA THR A 10 10.22 -6.47 -11.82
C THR A 10 11.27 -5.91 -10.87
N PRO A 11 12.51 -6.46 -10.83
CA PRO A 11 13.60 -5.89 -10.02
C PRO A 11 13.86 -4.41 -10.30
N LYS A 12 13.76 -3.98 -11.55
CA LYS A 12 13.90 -2.57 -11.93
C LYS A 12 12.78 -1.70 -11.34
N GLU A 13 11.55 -2.18 -11.35
CA GLU A 13 10.41 -1.47 -10.76
C GLU A 13 10.51 -1.39 -9.24
N ILE A 14 10.99 -2.44 -8.58
CA ILE A 14 11.26 -2.43 -7.14
C ILE A 14 12.32 -1.36 -6.82
N ASN A 15 13.41 -1.32 -7.57
CA ASN A 15 14.47 -0.31 -7.36
C ASN A 15 13.92 1.10 -7.57
N THR A 16 13.12 1.33 -8.60
CA THR A 16 12.45 2.62 -8.84
C THR A 16 11.52 2.99 -7.69
N ALA A 17 10.70 2.05 -7.23
CA ALA A 17 9.79 2.28 -6.12
C ALA A 17 10.54 2.62 -4.82
N ARG A 18 11.58 1.87 -4.49
CA ARG A 18 12.41 2.12 -3.29
C ARG A 18 13.15 3.45 -3.35
N SER A 19 13.59 3.88 -4.53
CA SER A 19 14.20 5.21 -4.71
C SER A 19 13.21 6.34 -4.44
N LEU A 20 11.95 6.20 -4.88
CA LEU A 20 10.90 7.17 -4.60
C LEU A 20 10.44 7.18 -3.14
N LEU A 21 10.67 6.10 -2.41
CA LEU A 21 10.36 5.90 -0.99
C LEU A 21 11.56 6.18 -0.07
N GLY A 22 12.52 6.99 -0.52
CA GLY A 22 13.69 7.39 0.27
C GLY A 22 13.33 8.18 1.54
N ASN A 23 14.33 8.47 2.37
CA ASN A 23 14.11 9.16 3.64
C ASN A 23 13.59 10.60 3.48
N ASP A 24 13.88 11.23 2.37
CA ASP A 24 13.46 12.60 1.97
C ASP A 24 12.11 12.63 1.26
N ALA A 25 11.43 11.47 1.09
CA ALA A 25 10.07 11.45 0.57
C ALA A 25 9.10 12.11 1.57
N ALA A 26 7.93 12.51 1.08
CA ALA A 26 6.91 13.21 1.86
C ALA A 26 6.18 12.27 2.85
N TRP A 27 6.92 11.77 3.85
CA TRP A 27 6.38 10.93 4.90
C TRP A 27 5.53 11.71 5.89
N ILE A 28 4.36 11.19 6.23
CA ILE A 28 3.43 11.74 7.22
C ILE A 28 3.02 10.66 8.22
N ASP A 29 2.43 11.06 9.33
CA ASP A 29 1.88 10.12 10.32
C ASP A 29 0.80 9.22 9.66
N GLY A 30 1.00 7.92 9.70
CA GLY A 30 0.10 6.94 9.08
C GLY A 30 -1.30 6.90 9.70
N ARG A 31 -1.48 7.47 10.90
CA ARG A 31 -2.80 7.60 11.53
C ARG A 31 -3.77 8.48 10.74
N SER A 32 -3.25 9.34 9.86
CA SER A 32 -4.08 10.20 8.99
C SER A 32 -5.03 9.43 8.07
N SER A 33 -4.75 8.15 7.79
CA SER A 33 -5.59 7.27 6.96
C SER A 33 -6.30 6.17 7.75
N ALA A 34 -6.14 6.13 9.08
CA ALA A 34 -6.75 5.12 9.93
C ALA A 34 -8.19 5.48 10.31
N GLY A 35 -9.09 4.49 10.31
CA GLY A 35 -10.42 4.62 10.90
C GLY A 35 -10.36 4.70 12.44
N GLY A 36 -11.41 5.19 13.07
CA GLY A 36 -11.42 5.52 14.50
C GLY A 36 -10.94 4.42 15.45
N GLN A 37 -11.24 3.15 15.17
CA GLN A 37 -10.79 2.02 16.00
C GLN A 37 -9.31 1.70 15.82
N ALA A 38 -8.78 1.90 14.63
CA ALA A 38 -7.40 1.59 14.29
C ALA A 38 -6.41 2.70 14.71
N LEU A 39 -6.90 3.91 15.00
CA LEU A 39 -6.05 5.07 15.36
C LEU A 39 -5.12 4.80 16.54
N ALA A 40 -5.60 4.11 17.57
CA ALA A 40 -4.83 3.83 18.78
C ALA A 40 -3.71 2.81 18.58
N GLN A 41 -3.85 1.96 17.55
CA GLN A 41 -2.95 0.82 17.32
C GLN A 41 -1.98 1.05 16.15
N LYS A 42 -2.24 2.06 15.31
CA LYS A 42 -1.40 2.33 14.15
C LYS A 42 -0.24 3.26 14.49
N ARG A 43 0.96 2.73 14.36
CA ARG A 43 2.22 3.48 14.53
C ARG A 43 3.13 3.20 13.35
N ASN A 44 2.91 3.93 12.27
CA ASN A 44 3.73 3.87 11.08
C ASN A 44 3.77 5.23 10.39
N GLU A 45 4.61 5.35 9.38
CA GLU A 45 4.62 6.49 8.48
C GLU A 45 3.95 6.09 7.16
N GLN A 46 3.30 7.03 6.52
CA GLN A 46 2.67 6.86 5.23
C GLN A 46 3.12 7.97 4.28
N LEU A 47 3.36 7.63 3.02
CA LEU A 47 3.66 8.63 2.01
C LEU A 47 2.42 9.51 1.77
N ALA A 48 2.60 10.83 1.77
CA ALA A 48 1.51 11.76 1.49
C ALA A 48 0.87 11.45 0.13
N GLN A 49 -0.46 11.23 0.13
CA GLN A 49 -1.17 10.71 -1.04
C GLN A 49 -1.18 11.66 -2.24
N ASP A 50 -1.06 12.96 -2.00
CA ASP A 50 -1.01 14.04 -3.01
C ASP A 50 0.42 14.35 -3.49
N SER A 51 1.44 13.69 -2.93
CA SER A 51 2.82 13.88 -3.34
C SER A 51 3.09 13.36 -4.75
N PRO A 52 4.01 13.99 -5.50
CA PRO A 52 4.42 13.49 -6.83
C PRO A 52 4.94 12.06 -6.80
N ALA A 53 5.68 11.69 -5.77
CA ALA A 53 6.18 10.33 -5.58
C ALA A 53 5.01 9.33 -5.43
N SER A 54 3.97 9.67 -4.67
CA SER A 54 2.79 8.82 -4.52
C SER A 54 2.06 8.62 -5.85
N GLN A 55 1.96 9.66 -6.69
CA GLN A 55 1.33 9.55 -8.01
C GLN A 55 2.12 8.63 -8.95
N GLN A 56 3.45 8.77 -8.97
CA GLN A 56 4.32 7.91 -9.79
C GLN A 56 4.26 6.45 -9.34
N LEU A 57 4.33 6.20 -8.03
CA LEU A 57 4.24 4.87 -7.45
C LEU A 57 2.89 4.20 -7.74
N ARG A 58 1.79 4.94 -7.63
CA ARG A 58 0.46 4.43 -7.99
C ARG A 58 0.40 3.97 -9.43
N THR A 59 0.90 4.79 -10.35
CA THR A 59 0.95 4.46 -11.78
C THR A 59 1.74 3.17 -12.00
N LEU A 60 2.92 3.06 -11.39
CA LEU A 60 3.78 1.89 -11.49
C LEU A 60 3.09 0.62 -10.96
N VAL A 61 2.52 0.68 -9.77
CA VAL A 61 1.86 -0.48 -9.13
C VAL A 61 0.62 -0.89 -9.90
N LEU A 62 -0.25 0.05 -10.27
CA LEU A 62 -1.46 -0.27 -11.02
C LEU A 62 -1.15 -0.89 -12.39
N ALA A 63 -0.13 -0.39 -13.09
CA ALA A 63 0.31 -1.00 -14.35
C ALA A 63 0.84 -2.43 -14.14
N ALA A 64 1.57 -2.68 -13.06
CA ALA A 64 2.04 -4.02 -12.72
C ALA A 64 0.90 -4.99 -12.42
N LEU A 65 -0.10 -4.57 -11.67
CA LEU A 65 -1.29 -5.38 -11.37
C LEU A 65 -2.10 -5.67 -12.65
N GLN A 66 -2.28 -4.69 -13.52
CA GLN A 66 -3.04 -4.83 -14.76
C GLN A 66 -2.41 -5.83 -15.75
N ARG A 67 -1.09 -5.96 -15.75
CA ARG A 67 -0.39 -6.91 -16.64
C ARG A 67 -0.33 -8.33 -16.08
N ASP A 68 -0.68 -8.54 -14.81
CA ASP A 68 -0.64 -9.85 -14.18
C ASP A 68 -1.98 -10.59 -14.34
N PRO A 69 -2.05 -11.65 -15.18
CA PRO A 69 -3.30 -12.33 -15.44
C PRO A 69 -3.83 -13.11 -14.23
N LEU A 70 -2.93 -13.53 -13.32
CA LEU A 70 -3.34 -14.26 -12.13
C LEU A 70 -3.98 -13.31 -11.10
N PHE A 71 -3.42 -12.10 -10.93
CA PHE A 71 -4.07 -11.07 -10.12
C PHE A 71 -5.46 -10.76 -10.66
N PHE A 72 -5.57 -10.51 -11.96
CA PHE A 72 -6.85 -10.15 -12.56
C PHE A 72 -7.89 -11.26 -12.38
N SER A 73 -7.55 -12.51 -12.67
CA SER A 73 -8.50 -13.64 -12.58
C SER A 73 -8.87 -14.01 -11.13
N ALA A 74 -7.97 -13.80 -10.18
CA ALA A 74 -8.21 -14.10 -8.78
C ALA A 74 -9.01 -13.02 -8.07
N ALA A 75 -8.72 -11.75 -8.34
CA ALA A 75 -9.35 -10.62 -7.67
C ALA A 75 -10.62 -10.10 -8.39
N LEU A 76 -10.71 -10.25 -9.71
CA LEU A 76 -11.80 -9.72 -10.56
C LEU A 76 -12.18 -8.28 -10.18
N PRO A 77 -11.22 -7.34 -10.13
CA PRO A 77 -11.47 -6.04 -9.55
C PRO A 77 -12.42 -5.21 -10.42
N HIS A 78 -13.52 -4.74 -9.84
CA HIS A 78 -14.35 -3.69 -10.46
C HIS A 78 -13.68 -2.32 -10.30
N LYS A 79 -13.10 -2.07 -9.11
CA LYS A 79 -12.29 -0.89 -8.81
C LYS A 79 -11.08 -1.31 -7.97
N ILE A 80 -9.99 -0.61 -8.15
CA ILE A 80 -8.81 -0.73 -7.28
C ILE A 80 -8.66 0.61 -6.56
N PHE A 81 -8.68 0.58 -5.22
CA PHE A 81 -8.39 1.77 -4.41
C PHE A 81 -6.94 2.21 -4.61
N ASN A 82 -6.69 3.50 -4.48
CA ASN A 82 -5.33 4.03 -4.59
C ASN A 82 -4.38 3.31 -3.63
N PRO A 83 -3.31 2.67 -4.12
CA PRO A 83 -2.30 2.10 -3.24
C PRO A 83 -1.77 3.13 -2.24
N LEU A 84 -1.68 2.74 -0.99
CA LEU A 84 -1.09 3.53 0.09
C LEU A 84 0.29 2.95 0.39
N PHE A 85 1.28 3.82 0.53
CA PHE A 85 2.67 3.40 0.76
C PHE A 85 3.03 3.65 2.21
N ASN A 86 3.32 2.58 2.93
CA ASN A 86 3.58 2.60 4.37
C ASN A 86 5.03 2.25 4.67
N ARG A 87 5.60 2.89 5.69
CA ARG A 87 6.91 2.57 6.23
C ARG A 87 6.80 2.27 7.72
N TYR A 88 7.45 1.20 8.13
CA TYR A 88 7.56 0.76 9.51
C TYR A 88 9.04 0.77 9.88
N SER A 89 9.45 1.63 10.81
CA SER A 89 10.85 1.74 11.24
C SER A 89 10.98 2.36 12.63
N GLY A 90 12.02 2.00 13.36
CA GLY A 90 12.32 2.58 14.66
C GLY A 90 11.14 2.52 15.64
N ALA A 91 10.69 3.66 16.16
CA ALA A 91 9.57 3.77 17.09
C ALA A 91 8.19 3.73 16.40
N THR A 92 8.13 3.83 15.06
CA THR A 92 6.91 3.81 14.25
C THR A 92 6.83 2.50 13.46
N ASN A 93 6.79 1.38 14.16
CA ASN A 93 7.00 0.06 13.58
C ASN A 93 5.87 -0.93 13.83
N THR A 94 4.68 -0.49 14.22
CA THR A 94 3.59 -1.41 14.55
C THR A 94 2.26 -0.98 13.95
N TYR A 95 1.48 -1.98 13.61
CA TYR A 95 0.07 -1.84 13.34
C TYR A 95 -0.64 -3.07 13.92
N GLY A 96 -1.35 -2.88 15.02
CA GLY A 96 -2.03 -3.97 15.71
C GLY A 96 -3.17 -4.57 14.90
N ASP A 97 -3.72 -5.66 15.40
CA ASP A 97 -4.87 -6.34 14.79
C ASP A 97 -6.04 -5.37 14.60
N HIS A 98 -6.57 -5.34 13.40
CA HIS A 98 -7.66 -4.45 13.03
C HIS A 98 -8.49 -5.05 11.90
N VAL A 99 -9.66 -4.48 11.70
CA VAL A 99 -10.52 -4.78 10.56
C VAL A 99 -10.40 -3.61 9.57
N ASP A 100 -10.13 -3.94 8.32
CA ASP A 100 -10.08 -2.94 7.25
C ASP A 100 -11.44 -2.27 7.04
N GLY A 101 -11.43 -1.00 6.65
CA GLY A 101 -12.65 -0.27 6.34
C GLY A 101 -13.43 -0.91 5.19
N ALA A 102 -14.73 -1.13 5.38
CA ALA A 102 -15.59 -1.71 4.34
C ALA A 102 -15.78 -0.78 3.14
N VAL A 103 -15.68 0.53 3.35
CA VAL A 103 -15.77 1.55 2.30
C VAL A 103 -14.62 2.54 2.48
N LEU A 104 -13.85 2.73 1.43
CA LEU A 104 -12.68 3.60 1.41
C LEU A 104 -12.96 4.83 0.54
N HIS A 105 -12.49 5.99 0.98
CA HIS A 105 -12.58 7.24 0.25
C HIS A 105 -11.20 7.84 -0.01
N SER A 106 -10.94 8.20 -1.25
CA SER A 106 -9.78 8.99 -1.67
C SER A 106 -10.24 10.36 -2.14
N LYS A 107 -9.50 11.40 -1.79
CA LYS A 107 -9.78 12.78 -2.25
C LYS A 107 -9.14 13.09 -3.60
N THR A 108 -8.09 12.36 -3.97
CA THR A 108 -7.33 12.62 -5.20
C THR A 108 -6.91 11.30 -5.87
N PRO A 109 -7.64 10.86 -6.90
CA PRO A 109 -8.94 11.38 -7.36
C PRO A 109 -10.05 11.15 -6.32
N ASP A 110 -11.13 11.92 -6.39
CA ASP A 110 -12.31 11.70 -5.55
C ASP A 110 -12.97 10.38 -5.93
N GLN A 111 -12.85 9.40 -5.05
CA GLN A 111 -13.23 8.02 -5.34
C GLN A 111 -13.69 7.30 -4.07
N TRP A 112 -14.87 6.68 -4.17
CA TRP A 112 -15.37 5.73 -3.18
C TRP A 112 -15.22 4.30 -3.69
N VAL A 113 -14.66 3.43 -2.87
CA VAL A 113 -14.47 2.01 -3.19
C VAL A 113 -14.97 1.16 -2.04
N ARG A 114 -15.86 0.21 -2.35
CA ARG A 114 -16.19 -0.88 -1.42
C ARG A 114 -15.02 -1.86 -1.41
N SER A 115 -14.53 -2.18 -0.22
CA SER A 115 -13.41 -3.09 -0.02
C SER A 115 -13.93 -4.52 0.17
N ASP A 116 -13.80 -5.33 -0.85
CA ASP A 116 -14.13 -6.77 -0.79
C ASP A 116 -12.87 -7.63 -0.65
N ILE A 117 -11.72 -7.13 -1.13
CA ILE A 117 -10.41 -7.80 -1.08
C ILE A 117 -9.36 -6.79 -0.62
N SER A 118 -8.53 -7.19 0.32
CA SER A 118 -7.34 -6.45 0.75
C SER A 118 -6.08 -7.09 0.17
N CYS A 119 -5.13 -6.26 -0.27
CA CYS A 119 -3.85 -6.71 -0.82
C CYS A 119 -2.70 -5.95 -0.16
N THR A 120 -1.64 -6.67 0.18
CA THR A 120 -0.37 -6.09 0.59
C THR A 120 0.70 -6.39 -0.45
N LEU A 121 1.39 -5.37 -0.93
CA LEU A 121 2.55 -5.48 -1.80
C LEU A 121 3.81 -5.21 -0.98
N PHE A 122 4.63 -6.24 -0.79
CA PHE A 122 5.89 -6.13 -0.07
C PHE A 122 6.97 -5.56 -1.00
N LEU A 123 7.58 -4.45 -0.58
CA LEU A 123 8.71 -3.81 -1.27
C LEU A 123 10.04 -4.02 -0.55
N ALA A 124 9.99 -4.54 0.67
CA ALA A 124 11.13 -5.00 1.46
C ALA A 124 11.34 -6.52 1.26
N ALA A 125 12.58 -6.96 1.31
CA ALA A 125 12.89 -8.38 1.32
C ALA A 125 12.52 -9.00 2.68
N PRO A 126 12.22 -10.32 2.75
CA PRO A 126 11.79 -10.96 3.99
C PRO A 126 12.79 -10.87 5.15
N ASP A 127 14.07 -10.70 4.86
CA ASP A 127 15.16 -10.55 5.83
C ASP A 127 15.36 -9.10 6.33
N GLU A 128 14.61 -8.15 5.76
CA GLU A 128 14.66 -6.73 6.19
C GLU A 128 13.68 -6.42 7.34
N TYR A 129 12.78 -7.35 7.73
CA TYR A 129 11.77 -7.11 8.78
C TYR A 129 11.35 -8.40 9.49
N GLU A 130 10.71 -8.25 10.65
CA GLU A 130 10.12 -9.36 11.41
C GLU A 130 8.61 -9.44 11.18
N GLY A 131 8.07 -10.65 11.07
CA GLY A 131 6.62 -10.87 11.01
C GLY A 131 6.02 -10.65 9.63
N GLY A 132 6.51 -11.37 8.64
CA GLY A 132 5.92 -11.46 7.31
C GLY A 132 5.14 -12.74 7.09
#